data_187d74c8fe011fb319102ebe37d17462
#
_entry.id   187d74c8fe011fb319102ebe37d17462
#
_cell.length_a   1.000
_cell.length_b   1.000
_cell.length_c   1.000
_cell.angle_alpha   90.00
_cell.angle_beta   90.00
_cell.angle_gamma   90.00
#
_symmetry.space_group_name_H-M   'P 1'
#
loop_
_entity.id
_entity.type
_entity.pdbx_description
1 polymer ?
#
loop_
_entity_poly.entity_id
_entity_poly.type
_entity_poly.pdbx_seq_one_letter_code
_entity_poly.pdbx_strand_id
1 'polypeptide(L)'
;MPQPPRRPFQHPQGRKPGSPRSNKPPAGDRGWDPGAAWYDQLGGETGSDYHKNVILPAALRILDPKPGESIIDVCCGQGVLTRPLLEAGVGKFTGVDASPRLIESAIARHGNDPRVYFLVADVCQPGRWANQSHDAATCIMAVHDVADAVAMFTHIARALKPGGRAVFVFMHPCFRIPKKSHWGWDGDQKIQYRRLDSYGTPIEIPITTHPGKDSGEQTAFRHRPLSELLTSMGKGGLAVTACEELYSHRRSQGTGPFSKAEHKAAEEFPLFIALKAVRL
;
A
#
# COMPACT_ATOMS: atom_id res chain seq x y z
N MET A 1 48.98 -6.89 -18.50
CA MET A 1 48.30 -6.58 -19.77
C MET A 1 47.50 -5.31 -19.57
N PRO A 2 47.64 -4.24 -20.37
CA PRO A 2 46.88 -2.99 -20.16
C PRO A 2 45.41 -3.18 -20.58
N GLN A 3 44.51 -2.62 -19.80
CA GLN A 3 43.08 -2.62 -20.09
C GLN A 3 42.76 -1.81 -21.34
N PRO A 4 41.80 -2.22 -22.18
CA PRO A 4 41.40 -1.46 -23.35
C PRO A 4 40.67 -0.17 -22.93
N PRO A 5 40.75 0.92 -23.72
CA PRO A 5 40.16 2.20 -23.40
C PRO A 5 38.63 2.11 -23.43
N ARG A 6 38.00 2.67 -22.37
CA ARG A 6 36.54 2.81 -22.27
C ARG A 6 36.04 3.72 -23.40
N ARG A 7 35.07 3.26 -24.18
CA ARG A 7 34.38 4.08 -25.17
C ARG A 7 33.56 5.16 -24.46
N PRO A 8 33.61 6.43 -24.92
CA PRO A 8 32.78 7.48 -24.36
C PRO A 8 31.29 7.21 -24.62
N PHE A 9 30.48 7.47 -23.59
CA PHE A 9 29.03 7.45 -23.69
C PHE A 9 28.56 8.50 -24.70
N GLN A 10 27.94 8.06 -25.79
CA GLN A 10 27.24 8.96 -26.72
C GLN A 10 25.83 9.25 -26.14
N HIS A 11 25.57 10.50 -25.82
CA HIS A 11 24.24 10.97 -25.49
C HIS A 11 23.32 10.87 -26.72
N PRO A 12 22.13 10.28 -26.63
CA PRO A 12 21.14 10.36 -27.71
C PRO A 12 20.73 11.82 -27.92
N GLN A 13 20.85 12.30 -29.15
CA GLN A 13 20.42 13.65 -29.54
C GLN A 13 18.93 13.86 -29.27
N GLY A 14 18.59 15.05 -28.77
CA GLY A 14 17.32 15.46 -28.24
C GLY A 14 16.10 15.21 -29.14
N ARG A 15 15.10 14.58 -28.57
CA ARG A 15 13.71 14.65 -29.06
C ARG A 15 13.16 16.04 -28.77
N LYS A 16 12.56 16.68 -29.78
CA LYS A 16 11.83 17.96 -29.67
C LYS A 16 10.78 17.85 -28.54
N PRO A 17 10.58 18.93 -27.74
CA PRO A 17 9.55 18.94 -26.71
C PRO A 17 8.19 18.78 -27.38
N GLY A 18 7.50 17.71 -27.03
CA GLY A 18 6.10 17.49 -27.39
C GLY A 18 5.22 18.49 -26.63
N SER A 19 4.18 18.99 -27.30
CA SER A 19 3.16 19.88 -26.75
C SER A 19 2.69 19.41 -25.36
N PRO A 20 2.34 20.32 -24.43
CA PRO A 20 1.85 19.95 -23.11
C PRO A 20 0.60 19.09 -23.26
N ARG A 21 0.68 17.83 -22.84
CA ARG A 21 -0.49 16.95 -22.74
C ARG A 21 -1.41 17.53 -21.67
N SER A 22 -2.65 17.76 -22.05
CA SER A 22 -3.70 18.23 -21.15
C SER A 22 -3.80 17.28 -19.94
N ASN A 23 -3.59 17.81 -18.74
CA ASN A 23 -3.81 17.12 -17.44
C ASN A 23 -5.32 17.00 -17.14
N LYS A 24 -6.10 16.47 -18.07
CA LYS A 24 -7.42 15.95 -17.72
C LYS A 24 -7.24 14.51 -17.26
N PRO A 25 -7.65 14.16 -16.03
CA PRO A 25 -7.75 12.76 -15.67
C PRO A 25 -8.67 12.06 -16.68
N PRO A 26 -8.36 10.85 -17.13
CA PRO A 26 -9.25 10.10 -18.00
C PRO A 26 -10.61 9.97 -17.28
N ALA A 27 -11.68 10.28 -18.00
CA ALA A 27 -13.03 10.07 -17.53
C ALA A 27 -13.21 8.59 -17.20
N GLY A 28 -13.22 8.24 -15.89
CA GLY A 28 -13.42 6.86 -15.48
C GLY A 28 -12.46 6.29 -14.44
N ASP A 29 -11.62 7.08 -13.74
CA ASP A 29 -10.86 6.57 -12.60
C ASP A 29 -11.83 6.31 -11.42
N ARG A 30 -12.51 5.14 -11.48
CA ARG A 30 -13.36 4.63 -10.39
C ARG A 30 -12.53 3.82 -9.38
N GLY A 31 -11.21 3.98 -9.37
CA GLY A 31 -10.30 3.28 -8.47
C GLY A 31 -10.46 1.75 -8.58
N TRP A 32 -10.73 1.08 -7.47
CA TRP A 32 -10.92 -0.37 -7.39
C TRP A 32 -12.35 -0.85 -7.67
N ASP A 33 -13.33 0.04 -7.88
CA ASP A 33 -14.74 -0.33 -8.05
C ASP A 33 -14.98 -1.28 -9.24
N PRO A 34 -14.38 -1.09 -10.43
CA PRO A 34 -14.51 -2.05 -11.52
C PRO A 34 -13.95 -3.44 -11.20
N GLY A 35 -12.85 -3.51 -10.47
CA GLY A 35 -12.17 -4.75 -10.06
C GLY A 35 -12.67 -5.35 -8.75
N ALA A 36 -13.66 -4.73 -8.09
CA ALA A 36 -14.09 -5.07 -6.73
C ALA A 36 -14.49 -6.55 -6.57
N ALA A 37 -15.28 -7.08 -7.49
CA ALA A 37 -15.73 -8.48 -7.42
C ALA A 37 -14.57 -9.48 -7.47
N TRP A 38 -13.57 -9.22 -8.32
CA TRP A 38 -12.38 -10.06 -8.39
C TRP A 38 -11.51 -9.90 -7.14
N TYR A 39 -11.30 -8.68 -6.67
CA TYR A 39 -10.52 -8.40 -5.47
C TYR A 39 -11.16 -9.07 -4.25
N ASP A 40 -12.49 -8.99 -4.16
CA ASP A 40 -13.26 -9.63 -3.11
C ASP A 40 -13.15 -11.15 -3.14
N GLN A 41 -13.23 -11.76 -4.31
CA GLN A 41 -13.03 -13.21 -4.49
C GLN A 41 -11.60 -13.64 -4.15
N LEU A 42 -10.59 -12.84 -4.52
CA LEU A 42 -9.18 -13.12 -4.23
C LEU A 42 -8.86 -12.98 -2.74
N GLY A 43 -9.39 -11.95 -2.11
CA GLY A 43 -9.12 -11.61 -0.71
C GLY A 43 -9.97 -12.42 0.28
N GLY A 44 -11.19 -12.76 -0.08
CA GLY A 44 -12.13 -13.40 0.84
C GLY A 44 -12.27 -12.65 2.16
N GLU A 45 -12.47 -13.37 3.25
CA GLU A 45 -12.60 -12.78 4.61
C GLU A 45 -11.26 -12.36 5.23
N THR A 46 -10.16 -12.98 4.84
CA THR A 46 -8.86 -12.85 5.51
C THR A 46 -7.79 -12.15 4.67
N GLY A 47 -8.14 -11.72 3.48
CA GLY A 47 -7.19 -11.16 2.51
C GLY A 47 -6.33 -12.23 1.83
N SER A 48 -5.37 -11.79 1.02
CA SER A 48 -4.42 -12.68 0.34
C SER A 48 -3.49 -13.37 1.34
N ASP A 49 -2.73 -14.37 0.85
CA ASP A 49 -1.71 -15.06 1.64
C ASP A 49 -0.73 -14.10 2.37
N TYR A 50 -0.29 -13.04 1.71
CA TYR A 50 0.53 -12.01 2.36
C TYR A 50 -0.24 -11.18 3.39
N HIS A 51 -1.52 -10.90 3.17
CA HIS A 51 -2.34 -10.24 4.19
C HIS A 51 -2.37 -11.10 5.46
N LYS A 52 -2.70 -12.37 5.34
CA LYS A 52 -2.84 -13.28 6.46
C LYS A 52 -1.54 -13.51 7.24
N ASN A 53 -0.40 -13.69 6.54
CA ASN A 53 0.83 -14.17 7.17
C ASN A 53 1.85 -13.05 7.50
N VAL A 54 1.72 -11.85 6.91
CA VAL A 54 2.71 -10.77 7.06
C VAL A 54 2.04 -9.46 7.42
N ILE A 55 1.08 -8.99 6.60
CA ILE A 55 0.58 -7.61 6.66
C ILE A 55 -0.31 -7.40 7.88
N LEU A 56 -1.37 -8.22 8.05
CA LEU A 56 -2.32 -8.05 9.15
C LEU A 56 -1.68 -8.32 10.53
N PRO A 57 -0.85 -9.37 10.71
CA PRO A 57 -0.13 -9.56 11.97
C PRO A 57 0.78 -8.38 12.34
N ALA A 58 1.51 -7.82 11.37
CA ALA A 58 2.34 -6.65 11.61
C ALA A 58 1.50 -5.40 11.91
N ALA A 59 0.43 -5.17 11.14
CA ALA A 59 -0.46 -4.02 11.36
C ALA A 59 -1.07 -4.05 12.77
N LEU A 60 -1.60 -5.18 13.21
CA LEU A 60 -2.19 -5.33 14.56
C LEU A 60 -1.15 -5.16 15.67
N ARG A 61 0.01 -5.75 15.53
CA ARG A 61 1.09 -5.63 16.52
C ARG A 61 1.58 -4.18 16.66
N ILE A 62 1.76 -3.45 15.54
CA ILE A 62 2.25 -2.07 15.54
C ILE A 62 1.15 -1.10 16.01
N LEU A 63 -0.10 -1.36 15.60
CA LEU A 63 -1.28 -0.59 16.03
C LEU A 63 -1.49 -0.73 17.54
N ASP A 64 -1.31 -1.95 18.06
CA ASP A 64 -1.54 -2.30 19.47
C ASP A 64 -2.92 -1.82 19.93
N PRO A 65 -4.01 -2.36 19.32
CA PRO A 65 -5.37 -1.93 19.63
C PRO A 65 -5.74 -2.24 21.08
N LYS A 66 -6.42 -1.30 21.75
CA LYS A 66 -6.86 -1.48 23.13
C LYS A 66 -8.37 -1.72 23.19
N PRO A 67 -8.85 -2.53 24.15
CA PRO A 67 -10.28 -2.71 24.36
C PRO A 67 -11.01 -1.36 24.54
N GLY A 68 -12.16 -1.23 23.91
CA GLY A 68 -13.00 -0.04 23.96
C GLY A 68 -12.60 1.11 23.05
N GLU A 69 -11.45 1.05 22.37
CA GLU A 69 -11.02 2.09 21.42
C GLU A 69 -11.96 2.22 20.21
N SER A 70 -12.00 3.42 19.65
CA SER A 70 -12.59 3.72 18.36
C SER A 70 -11.51 3.75 17.29
N ILE A 71 -11.60 2.85 16.30
CA ILE A 71 -10.61 2.73 15.22
C ILE A 71 -11.27 3.00 13.86
N ILE A 72 -10.56 3.75 13.01
CA ILE A 72 -10.95 3.96 11.62
C ILE A 72 -9.96 3.25 10.67
N ASP A 73 -10.50 2.47 9.74
CA ASP A 73 -9.73 1.86 8.64
C ASP A 73 -10.02 2.59 7.34
N VAL A 74 -9.00 3.26 6.82
CA VAL A 74 -9.09 4.14 5.65
C VAL A 74 -8.63 3.38 4.42
N CYS A 75 -9.43 3.40 3.35
CA CYS A 75 -9.34 2.51 2.21
C CYS A 75 -9.49 1.04 2.65
N CYS A 76 -10.55 0.76 3.40
CA CYS A 76 -10.74 -0.52 4.10
C CYS A 76 -11.09 -1.70 3.16
N GLY A 77 -11.38 -1.43 1.89
CA GLY A 77 -11.84 -2.45 0.95
C GLY A 77 -13.05 -3.21 1.48
N GLN A 78 -13.01 -4.55 1.38
CA GLN A 78 -14.05 -5.45 1.90
C GLN A 78 -13.94 -5.71 3.43
N GLY A 79 -13.14 -4.94 4.16
CA GLY A 79 -13.10 -4.97 5.63
C GLY A 79 -12.26 -6.08 6.25
N VAL A 80 -11.11 -6.45 5.67
CA VAL A 80 -10.24 -7.53 6.16
C VAL A 80 -9.71 -7.33 7.58
N LEU A 81 -9.59 -6.08 8.05
CA LEU A 81 -9.19 -5.75 9.43
C LEU A 81 -10.33 -5.78 10.43
N THR A 82 -11.58 -5.78 9.98
CA THR A 82 -12.74 -5.63 10.87
C THR A 82 -12.77 -6.72 11.95
N ARG A 83 -12.77 -8.00 11.54
CA ARG A 83 -12.84 -9.13 12.50
C ARG A 83 -11.65 -9.13 13.47
N PRO A 84 -10.37 -9.05 13.02
CA PRO A 84 -9.23 -9.01 13.93
C PRO A 84 -9.28 -7.87 14.97
N LEU A 85 -9.77 -6.70 14.59
CA LEU A 85 -9.92 -5.56 15.52
C LEU A 85 -11.07 -5.78 16.53
N LEU A 86 -12.18 -6.36 16.08
CA LEU A 86 -13.28 -6.71 16.98
C LEU A 86 -12.88 -7.77 17.99
N GLU A 87 -12.10 -8.77 17.58
CA GLU A 87 -11.54 -9.82 18.43
C GLU A 87 -10.53 -9.25 19.45
N ALA A 88 -9.80 -8.18 19.09
CA ALA A 88 -8.96 -7.41 20.01
C ALA A 88 -9.76 -6.53 21.01
N GLY A 89 -11.10 -6.54 20.94
CA GLY A 89 -11.96 -5.84 21.89
C GLY A 89 -12.23 -4.37 21.53
N VAL A 90 -11.97 -3.94 20.28
CA VAL A 90 -12.28 -2.59 19.80
C VAL A 90 -13.76 -2.28 20.01
N GLY A 91 -14.04 -1.13 20.61
CA GLY A 91 -15.40 -0.70 20.97
C GLY A 91 -16.17 -0.11 19.78
N LYS A 92 -15.47 0.50 18.81
CA LYS A 92 -16.07 1.05 17.61
C LYS A 92 -15.10 0.90 16.42
N PHE A 93 -15.60 0.35 15.33
CA PHE A 93 -14.89 0.27 14.06
C PHE A 93 -15.58 1.10 12.98
N THR A 94 -14.83 1.91 12.23
CA THR A 94 -15.32 2.65 11.08
C THR A 94 -14.47 2.31 9.87
N GLY A 95 -15.04 1.73 8.82
CA GLY A 95 -14.36 1.47 7.55
C GLY A 95 -14.78 2.52 6.51
N VAL A 96 -13.80 3.06 5.78
CA VAL A 96 -14.03 4.06 4.72
C VAL A 96 -13.33 3.59 3.44
N ASP A 97 -14.07 3.54 2.33
CA ASP A 97 -13.51 3.23 1.01
C ASP A 97 -14.25 4.00 -0.09
N ALA A 98 -13.57 4.26 -1.18
CA ALA A 98 -14.15 4.97 -2.32
C ALA A 98 -15.03 4.05 -3.22
N SER A 99 -14.86 2.73 -3.13
CA SER A 99 -15.63 1.76 -3.92
C SER A 99 -16.93 1.38 -3.21
N PRO A 100 -18.10 1.75 -3.76
CA PRO A 100 -19.39 1.28 -3.24
C PRO A 100 -19.49 -0.24 -3.17
N ARG A 101 -18.97 -0.95 -4.17
CA ARG A 101 -19.03 -2.42 -4.24
C ARG A 101 -18.21 -3.10 -3.14
N LEU A 102 -17.02 -2.57 -2.83
CA LEU A 102 -16.22 -3.09 -1.71
C LEU A 102 -16.90 -2.81 -0.37
N ILE A 103 -17.50 -1.65 -0.21
CA ILE A 103 -18.28 -1.32 1.00
C ILE A 103 -19.53 -2.22 1.13
N GLU A 104 -20.23 -2.52 0.03
CA GLU A 104 -21.33 -3.50 0.05
C GLU A 104 -20.85 -4.88 0.53
N SER A 105 -19.69 -5.35 0.04
CA SER A 105 -19.08 -6.60 0.49
C SER A 105 -18.69 -6.56 1.97
N ALA A 106 -18.16 -5.44 2.45
CA ALA A 106 -17.80 -5.23 3.85
C ALA A 106 -19.05 -5.26 4.77
N ILE A 107 -20.13 -4.59 4.36
CA ILE A 107 -21.42 -4.58 5.08
C ILE A 107 -22.02 -5.99 5.13
N ALA A 108 -22.00 -6.71 4.01
CA ALA A 108 -22.53 -8.07 3.96
C ALA A 108 -21.81 -9.02 4.93
N ARG A 109 -20.51 -8.83 5.16
CA ARG A 109 -19.71 -9.66 6.08
C ARG A 109 -19.79 -9.25 7.54
N HIS A 110 -19.81 -7.96 7.82
CA HIS A 110 -19.55 -7.41 9.14
C HIS A 110 -20.65 -6.47 9.65
N GLY A 111 -21.59 -6.05 8.81
CA GLY A 111 -22.58 -5.02 9.12
C GLY A 111 -23.59 -5.41 10.22
N ASN A 112 -23.65 -6.68 10.61
CA ASN A 112 -24.52 -7.15 11.71
C ASN A 112 -23.97 -6.84 13.11
N ASP A 113 -22.67 -6.49 13.26
CA ASP A 113 -22.10 -6.12 14.54
C ASP A 113 -22.39 -4.63 14.81
N PRO A 114 -23.06 -4.27 15.91
CA PRO A 114 -23.45 -2.88 16.20
C PRO A 114 -22.25 -1.94 16.42
N ARG A 115 -21.05 -2.46 16.61
CA ARG A 115 -19.82 -1.68 16.74
C ARG A 115 -19.27 -1.23 15.40
N VAL A 116 -19.77 -1.79 14.29
CA VAL A 116 -19.18 -1.65 12.93
C VAL A 116 -19.98 -0.66 12.12
N TYR A 117 -19.26 0.24 11.45
CA TYR A 117 -19.83 1.22 10.55
C TYR A 117 -18.98 1.36 9.28
N PHE A 118 -19.61 1.33 8.09
CA PHE A 118 -18.94 1.50 6.82
C PHE A 118 -19.48 2.70 6.06
N LEU A 119 -18.57 3.41 5.35
CA LEU A 119 -18.87 4.61 4.59
C LEU A 119 -18.22 4.56 3.20
N VAL A 120 -18.98 4.92 2.18
CA VAL A 120 -18.41 5.23 0.85
C VAL A 120 -17.91 6.68 0.88
N ALA A 121 -16.60 6.87 0.77
CA ALA A 121 -16.01 8.21 0.67
C ALA A 121 -14.63 8.16 0.03
N ASP A 122 -14.31 9.20 -0.76
CA ASP A 122 -12.94 9.44 -1.25
C ASP A 122 -12.11 10.08 -0.15
N VAL A 123 -11.06 9.40 0.26
CA VAL A 123 -10.17 9.85 1.35
C VAL A 123 -9.34 11.09 0.99
N CYS A 124 -9.25 11.44 -0.29
CA CYS A 124 -8.65 12.70 -0.75
C CYS A 124 -9.59 13.89 -0.58
N GLN A 125 -10.87 13.66 -0.26
CA GLN A 125 -11.86 14.72 -0.07
C GLN A 125 -12.22 14.86 1.41
N PRO A 126 -12.52 16.08 1.87
CA PRO A 126 -12.97 16.28 3.23
C PRO A 126 -14.32 15.56 3.46
N GLY A 127 -14.44 14.86 4.57
CA GLY A 127 -15.64 14.10 4.91
C GLY A 127 -15.97 14.11 6.40
N ARG A 128 -17.22 13.75 6.74
CA ARG A 128 -17.67 13.67 8.14
C ARG A 128 -16.94 12.59 8.95
N TRP A 129 -16.28 11.64 8.30
CA TRP A 129 -15.47 10.62 8.93
C TRP A 129 -14.18 11.19 9.56
N ALA A 130 -13.71 12.36 9.10
CA ALA A 130 -12.53 13.06 9.61
C ALA A 130 -12.93 14.07 10.70
N ASN A 131 -13.41 13.59 11.85
CA ASN A 131 -14.09 14.38 12.87
C ASN A 131 -13.48 14.29 14.28
N GLN A 132 -12.21 13.92 14.42
CA GLN A 132 -11.47 13.80 15.70
C GLN A 132 -12.10 12.83 16.71
N SER A 133 -12.73 11.77 16.26
CA SER A 133 -13.44 10.83 17.12
C SER A 133 -12.73 9.49 17.33
N HIS A 134 -11.62 9.24 16.62
CA HIS A 134 -10.94 7.94 16.62
C HIS A 134 -9.64 7.99 17.45
N ASP A 135 -9.41 6.92 18.21
CA ASP A 135 -8.17 6.72 18.99
C ASP A 135 -7.02 6.27 18.08
N ALA A 136 -7.36 5.50 17.05
CA ALA A 136 -6.38 5.04 16.07
C ALA A 136 -6.96 4.97 14.66
N ALA A 137 -6.05 4.96 13.66
CA ALA A 137 -6.36 4.79 12.25
C ALA A 137 -5.46 3.72 11.62
N THR A 138 -5.97 3.06 10.58
CA THR A 138 -5.21 2.17 9.71
C THR A 138 -5.40 2.56 8.24
N CYS A 139 -4.38 2.28 7.41
CA CYS A 139 -4.49 2.31 5.96
C CYS A 139 -3.58 1.21 5.41
N ILE A 140 -4.18 0.12 4.95
CA ILE A 140 -3.48 -1.11 4.61
C ILE A 140 -3.52 -1.35 3.11
N MET A 141 -2.33 -1.43 2.50
CA MET A 141 -2.12 -1.73 1.07
C MET A 141 -2.77 -0.74 0.09
N ALA A 142 -3.05 0.50 0.52
CA ALA A 142 -3.77 1.48 -0.31
C ALA A 142 -3.03 2.82 -0.52
N VAL A 143 -1.97 3.13 0.23
CA VAL A 143 -1.23 4.42 0.10
C VAL A 143 -0.76 4.68 -1.34
N HIS A 144 -0.43 3.62 -2.07
CA HIS A 144 0.01 3.70 -3.47
C HIS A 144 -1.14 3.79 -4.49
N ASP A 145 -2.38 3.62 -4.06
CA ASP A 145 -3.55 3.76 -4.94
C ASP A 145 -4.14 5.19 -4.88
N VAL A 146 -3.81 5.93 -3.82
CA VAL A 146 -4.35 7.26 -3.55
C VAL A 146 -3.69 8.34 -4.42
N ALA A 147 -4.51 9.18 -5.06
CA ALA A 147 -4.03 10.24 -5.95
C ALA A 147 -3.31 11.37 -5.20
N ASP A 148 -3.87 11.84 -4.10
CA ASP A 148 -3.30 12.91 -3.26
C ASP A 148 -2.96 12.38 -1.86
N ALA A 149 -1.69 12.01 -1.68
CA ALA A 149 -1.20 11.49 -0.41
C ALA A 149 -1.24 12.53 0.72
N VAL A 150 -0.99 13.82 0.42
CA VAL A 150 -1.03 14.88 1.43
C VAL A 150 -2.46 15.08 1.94
N ALA A 151 -3.44 15.14 1.04
CA ALA A 151 -4.85 15.23 1.41
C ALA A 151 -5.29 14.03 2.26
N MET A 152 -4.96 12.80 1.85
CA MET A 152 -5.26 11.59 2.62
C MET A 152 -4.67 11.66 4.03
N PHE A 153 -3.37 11.97 4.18
CA PHE A 153 -2.74 12.04 5.50
C PHE A 153 -3.34 13.17 6.36
N THR A 154 -3.66 14.31 5.74
CA THR A 154 -4.35 15.42 6.43
C THR A 154 -5.72 14.99 6.97
N HIS A 155 -6.50 14.27 6.18
CA HIS A 155 -7.83 13.82 6.61
C HIS A 155 -7.74 12.71 7.66
N ILE A 156 -6.75 11.81 7.57
CA ILE A 156 -6.47 10.81 8.61
C ILE A 156 -6.08 11.50 9.91
N ALA A 157 -5.18 12.49 9.88
CA ALA A 157 -4.83 13.25 11.07
C ALA A 157 -6.05 13.93 11.70
N ARG A 158 -6.94 14.50 10.89
CA ARG A 158 -8.21 15.10 11.36
C ARG A 158 -9.20 14.09 11.92
N ALA A 159 -9.18 12.84 11.46
CA ALA A 159 -10.04 11.78 11.99
C ALA A 159 -9.62 11.35 13.40
N LEU A 160 -8.34 11.44 13.71
CA LEU A 160 -7.76 11.06 14.99
C LEU A 160 -8.04 12.11 16.08
N LYS A 161 -8.20 11.67 17.32
CA LYS A 161 -8.09 12.52 18.51
C LYS A 161 -6.69 13.11 18.63
N PRO A 162 -6.47 14.20 19.35
CA PRO A 162 -5.13 14.67 19.70
C PRO A 162 -4.29 13.53 20.31
N GLY A 163 -3.08 13.32 19.83
CA GLY A 163 -2.21 12.21 20.24
C GLY A 163 -2.63 10.82 19.75
N GLY A 164 -3.71 10.73 18.97
CA GLY A 164 -4.13 9.48 18.31
C GLY A 164 -3.08 8.98 17.33
N ARG A 165 -3.06 7.66 17.10
CA ARG A 165 -2.04 7.00 16.29
C ARG A 165 -2.59 6.48 14.97
N ALA A 166 -1.73 6.37 13.95
CA ALA A 166 -2.05 5.74 12.67
C ALA A 166 -1.01 4.70 12.29
N VAL A 167 -1.44 3.62 11.65
CA VAL A 167 -0.57 2.59 11.08
C VAL A 167 -0.83 2.44 9.59
N PHE A 168 0.22 2.52 8.82
CA PHE A 168 0.23 2.38 7.37
C PHE A 168 1.06 1.16 7.00
N VAL A 169 0.51 0.23 6.23
CA VAL A 169 1.29 -0.87 5.64
C VAL A 169 1.08 -0.84 4.14
N PHE A 170 2.17 -0.79 3.37
CA PHE A 170 2.09 -0.71 1.92
C PHE A 170 3.32 -1.34 1.25
N MET A 171 3.27 -1.51 -0.07
CA MET A 171 4.39 -2.04 -0.84
C MET A 171 5.64 -1.18 -0.65
N HIS A 172 6.78 -1.83 -0.39
CA HIS A 172 8.01 -1.11 -0.08
C HIS A 172 8.46 -0.23 -1.27
N PRO A 173 8.48 1.11 -1.13
CA PRO A 173 8.71 2.00 -2.26
C PRO A 173 10.13 1.89 -2.82
N CYS A 174 11.11 1.49 -1.99
CA CYS A 174 12.50 1.34 -2.43
C CYS A 174 12.74 0.02 -3.18
N PHE A 175 11.93 -1.03 -2.97
CA PHE A 175 12.21 -2.36 -3.52
C PHE A 175 11.10 -2.94 -4.39
N ARG A 176 9.85 -2.46 -4.25
CA ARG A 176 8.70 -3.00 -4.97
C ARG A 176 7.97 -1.95 -5.78
N ILE A 177 8.52 -1.61 -6.93
CA ILE A 177 7.91 -0.70 -7.89
C ILE A 177 7.41 -1.56 -9.07
N PRO A 178 6.10 -1.69 -9.31
CA PRO A 178 5.57 -2.47 -10.42
C PRO A 178 6.20 -2.05 -11.75
N LYS A 179 6.53 -3.01 -12.59
CA LYS A 179 7.17 -2.81 -13.91
C LYS A 179 8.52 -2.06 -13.87
N LYS A 180 9.00 -1.63 -12.69
CA LYS A 180 10.25 -0.88 -12.51
C LYS A 180 11.21 -1.53 -11.52
N SER A 181 10.83 -2.66 -10.95
CA SER A 181 11.71 -3.46 -10.10
C SER A 181 11.59 -4.93 -10.46
N HIS A 182 12.73 -5.61 -10.57
CA HIS A 182 12.83 -6.98 -11.06
C HIS A 182 13.79 -7.78 -10.21
N TRP A 183 13.55 -9.09 -10.08
CA TRP A 183 14.56 -10.02 -9.58
C TRP A 183 15.53 -10.38 -10.70
N GLY A 184 16.82 -10.44 -10.37
CA GLY A 184 17.86 -10.92 -11.25
C GLY A 184 18.68 -12.01 -10.56
N TRP A 185 19.43 -12.77 -11.36
CA TRP A 185 20.30 -13.86 -10.93
C TRP A 185 21.71 -13.63 -11.49
N ASP A 186 22.71 -13.64 -10.61
CA ASP A 186 24.12 -13.69 -10.98
C ASP A 186 24.61 -15.12 -10.80
N GLY A 187 24.87 -15.81 -11.92
CA GLY A 187 25.29 -17.22 -11.93
C GLY A 187 26.71 -17.43 -11.44
N ASP A 188 27.60 -16.46 -11.62
CA ASP A 188 29.01 -16.54 -11.23
C ASP A 188 29.15 -16.36 -9.70
N GLN A 189 28.45 -15.37 -9.15
CA GLN A 189 28.44 -15.09 -7.70
C GLN A 189 27.41 -15.93 -6.93
N LYS A 190 26.50 -16.61 -7.63
CA LYS A 190 25.38 -17.39 -7.06
C LYS A 190 24.51 -16.56 -6.10
N ILE A 191 24.21 -15.31 -6.50
CA ILE A 191 23.36 -14.41 -5.75
C ILE A 191 22.13 -14.02 -6.56
N GLN A 192 21.01 -13.87 -5.84
CA GLN A 192 19.82 -13.21 -6.34
C GLN A 192 19.86 -11.74 -5.92
N TYR A 193 19.61 -10.84 -6.85
CA TYR A 193 19.64 -9.41 -6.59
C TYR A 193 18.32 -8.73 -6.99
N ARG A 194 18.09 -7.53 -6.46
CA ARG A 194 16.95 -6.69 -6.83
C ARG A 194 17.43 -5.54 -7.73
N ARG A 195 16.96 -5.53 -8.97
CA ARG A 195 17.19 -4.45 -9.92
C ARG A 195 16.06 -3.41 -9.79
N LEU A 196 16.43 -2.13 -9.77
CA LEU A 196 15.52 -1.00 -9.81
C LEU A 196 15.83 -0.17 -11.04
N ASP A 197 14.82 0.08 -11.88
CA ASP A 197 14.98 0.88 -13.09
C ASP A 197 14.62 2.34 -12.88
N SER A 198 13.83 2.66 -11.84
CA SER A 198 13.40 4.01 -11.51
C SER A 198 12.91 4.06 -10.07
N TYR A 199 13.40 5.02 -9.27
CA TYR A 199 12.99 5.21 -7.88
C TYR A 199 12.71 6.67 -7.55
N GLY A 200 13.60 7.61 -7.92
CA GLY A 200 13.53 9.00 -7.48
C GLY A 200 12.42 9.83 -8.14
N THR A 201 11.78 9.32 -9.18
CA THR A 201 10.73 10.02 -9.92
C THR A 201 9.36 9.45 -9.58
N PRO A 202 8.40 10.26 -9.07
CA PRO A 202 7.01 9.83 -8.94
C PRO A 202 6.44 9.38 -10.29
N ILE A 203 5.80 8.22 -10.31
CA ILE A 203 5.28 7.61 -11.55
C ILE A 203 3.90 7.02 -11.27
N GLU A 204 2.95 7.29 -12.14
CA GLU A 204 1.69 6.55 -12.20
C GLU A 204 1.82 5.37 -13.16
N ILE A 205 1.55 4.17 -12.67
CA ILE A 205 1.71 2.91 -13.40
C ILE A 205 0.37 2.21 -13.49
N PRO A 206 -0.18 2.00 -14.70
CA PRO A 206 -1.42 1.26 -14.85
C PRO A 206 -1.21 -0.21 -14.49
N ILE A 207 -2.06 -0.71 -13.60
CA ILE A 207 -2.10 -2.11 -13.13
C ILE A 207 -3.39 -2.74 -13.63
N THR A 208 -3.28 -3.90 -14.27
CA THR A 208 -4.44 -4.72 -14.62
C THR A 208 -4.97 -5.38 -13.36
N THR A 209 -6.25 -5.17 -13.07
CA THR A 209 -6.90 -5.71 -11.86
C THR A 209 -7.05 -7.23 -11.91
N HIS A 210 -7.08 -7.82 -13.10
CA HIS A 210 -7.20 -9.26 -13.34
C HIS A 210 -5.95 -9.82 -14.05
N PRO A 211 -4.88 -10.22 -13.36
CA PRO A 211 -3.78 -10.92 -14.00
C PRO A 211 -4.28 -12.25 -14.62
N GLY A 212 -4.19 -12.37 -15.93
CA GLY A 212 -4.59 -13.58 -16.67
C GLY A 212 -5.99 -13.54 -17.31
N LYS A 213 -6.76 -12.47 -17.14
CA LYS A 213 -7.96 -12.18 -17.94
C LYS A 213 -7.79 -10.81 -18.58
N ASP A 214 -8.07 -10.71 -19.86
CA ASP A 214 -8.10 -9.43 -20.59
C ASP A 214 -9.44 -8.73 -20.30
N SER A 215 -9.61 -8.27 -19.06
CA SER A 215 -10.83 -7.57 -18.61
C SER A 215 -10.85 -6.12 -19.08
N GLY A 216 -9.71 -5.59 -19.57
CA GLY A 216 -9.57 -4.17 -19.89
C GLY A 216 -9.61 -3.23 -18.68
N GLU A 217 -9.89 -3.76 -17.47
CA GLU A 217 -10.00 -2.98 -16.23
C GLU A 217 -8.62 -2.70 -15.66
N GLN A 218 -8.34 -1.42 -15.41
CA GLN A 218 -7.07 -0.97 -14.86
C GLN A 218 -7.31 -0.07 -13.65
N THR A 219 -6.42 -0.19 -12.67
CA THR A 219 -6.25 0.78 -11.59
C THR A 219 -4.85 1.40 -11.69
N ALA A 220 -4.61 2.47 -10.97
CA ALA A 220 -3.34 3.17 -10.98
C ALA A 220 -2.53 2.88 -9.72
N PHE A 221 -1.32 2.35 -9.88
CA PHE A 221 -0.32 2.33 -8.83
C PHE A 221 0.51 3.61 -8.91
N ARG A 222 0.54 4.39 -7.84
CA ARG A 222 1.29 5.64 -7.77
C ARG A 222 2.54 5.45 -6.93
N HIS A 223 3.66 5.23 -7.63
CA HIS A 223 4.97 5.22 -6.98
C HIS A 223 5.35 6.62 -6.52
N ARG A 224 5.75 6.72 -5.26
CA ARG A 224 6.37 7.90 -4.65
C ARG A 224 7.61 7.45 -3.89
N PRO A 225 8.75 8.18 -4.00
CA PRO A 225 9.91 7.91 -3.15
C PRO A 225 9.55 7.95 -1.66
N LEU A 226 10.25 7.17 -0.85
CA LEU A 226 10.00 7.15 0.60
C LEU A 226 10.11 8.54 1.24
N SER A 227 11.07 9.35 0.79
CA SER A 227 11.24 10.73 1.24
C SER A 227 10.01 11.61 0.99
N GLU A 228 9.36 11.44 -0.17
CA GLU A 228 8.13 12.15 -0.50
C GLU A 228 6.96 11.71 0.38
N LEU A 229 6.83 10.40 0.62
CA LEU A 229 5.79 9.85 1.50
C LEU A 229 5.93 10.37 2.93
N LEU A 230 7.14 10.31 3.51
CA LEU A 230 7.40 10.80 4.86
C LEU A 230 7.16 12.32 4.98
N THR A 231 7.60 13.08 3.97
CA THR A 231 7.34 14.54 3.90
C THR A 231 5.84 14.82 3.81
N SER A 232 5.10 14.03 3.03
CA SER A 232 3.64 14.17 2.89
C SER A 232 2.91 13.86 4.19
N MET A 233 3.37 12.87 4.96
CA MET A 233 2.84 12.59 6.30
C MET A 233 3.03 13.78 7.25
N GLY A 234 4.25 14.34 7.30
CA GLY A 234 4.54 15.53 8.11
C GLY A 234 3.68 16.74 7.72
N LYS A 235 3.53 17.01 6.42
CA LYS A 235 2.64 18.06 5.90
C LYS A 235 1.17 17.81 6.25
N GLY A 236 0.77 16.55 6.32
CA GLY A 236 -0.57 16.12 6.74
C GLY A 236 -0.83 16.17 8.25
N GLY A 237 0.17 16.54 9.09
CA GLY A 237 0.03 16.61 10.54
C GLY A 237 0.26 15.27 11.25
N LEU A 238 1.05 14.38 10.66
CA LEU A 238 1.42 13.08 11.23
C LEU A 238 2.94 12.98 11.40
N ALA A 239 3.40 12.68 12.62
CA ALA A 239 4.80 12.39 12.91
C ALA A 239 5.05 10.89 12.94
N VAL A 240 5.95 10.39 12.11
CA VAL A 240 6.36 8.96 12.13
C VAL A 240 7.15 8.67 13.40
N THR A 241 6.73 7.66 14.15
CA THR A 241 7.33 7.24 15.41
C THR A 241 7.95 5.87 15.38
N ALA A 242 7.57 5.04 14.39
CA ALA A 242 8.20 3.75 14.13
C ALA A 242 8.12 3.40 12.64
N CYS A 243 9.13 2.67 12.18
CA CYS A 243 9.19 2.11 10.83
C CYS A 243 9.69 0.67 10.92
N GLU A 244 8.98 -0.25 10.29
CA GLU A 244 9.37 -1.65 10.18
C GLU A 244 9.35 -2.10 8.72
N GLU A 245 10.37 -2.82 8.32
CA GLU A 245 10.45 -3.47 7.02
C GLU A 245 9.93 -4.90 7.13
N LEU A 246 9.00 -5.28 6.24
CA LEU A 246 8.32 -6.57 6.31
C LEU A 246 8.76 -7.45 5.14
N TYR A 247 9.26 -8.63 5.49
CA TYR A 247 9.86 -9.59 4.57
C TYR A 247 8.88 -10.68 4.15
N SER A 248 9.27 -11.45 3.13
CA SER A 248 8.47 -12.60 2.70
C SER A 248 8.47 -13.70 3.76
N HIS A 249 7.29 -14.25 4.06
CA HIS A 249 7.17 -15.48 4.85
C HIS A 249 7.43 -16.74 4.00
N ARG A 250 7.39 -16.59 2.66
CA ARG A 250 7.59 -17.71 1.74
C ARG A 250 9.06 -18.08 1.67
N ARG A 251 9.30 -19.38 1.61
CA ARG A 251 10.64 -19.95 1.42
C ARG A 251 10.65 -20.80 0.16
N SER A 252 11.77 -20.77 -0.57
CA SER A 252 12.00 -21.68 -1.69
C SER A 252 12.05 -23.12 -1.16
N GLN A 253 11.44 -24.05 -1.89
CA GLN A 253 11.45 -25.47 -1.53
C GLN A 253 12.58 -26.25 -2.20
N GLY A 254 13.37 -25.59 -3.06
CA GLY A 254 14.51 -26.20 -3.72
C GLY A 254 15.73 -26.34 -2.81
N THR A 255 16.71 -27.14 -3.23
CA THR A 255 17.95 -27.40 -2.49
C THR A 255 19.21 -26.88 -3.18
N GLY A 256 19.12 -26.45 -4.41
CA GLY A 256 20.26 -25.97 -5.23
C GLY A 256 20.76 -24.57 -4.84
N PRO A 257 21.85 -24.11 -5.47
CA PRO A 257 22.43 -22.79 -5.23
C PRO A 257 21.43 -21.63 -5.45
N PHE A 258 20.58 -21.76 -6.46
CA PHE A 258 19.51 -20.79 -6.76
C PHE A 258 18.54 -20.68 -5.59
N SER A 259 18.11 -21.79 -5.02
CA SER A 259 17.18 -21.80 -3.89
C SER A 259 17.78 -21.17 -2.63
N LYS A 260 19.08 -21.41 -2.36
CA LYS A 260 19.80 -20.77 -1.23
C LYS A 260 19.89 -19.26 -1.43
N ALA A 261 20.18 -18.80 -2.65
CA ALA A 261 20.23 -17.39 -2.96
C ALA A 261 18.84 -16.72 -2.88
N GLU A 262 17.78 -17.42 -3.31
CA GLU A 262 16.40 -16.97 -3.17
C GLU A 262 15.99 -16.81 -1.71
N HIS A 263 16.36 -17.76 -0.84
CA HIS A 263 16.15 -17.64 0.60
C HIS A 263 16.85 -16.41 1.17
N LYS A 264 18.14 -16.25 0.88
CA LYS A 264 18.90 -15.09 1.35
C LYS A 264 18.31 -13.79 0.84
N ALA A 265 17.93 -13.71 -0.43
CA ALA A 265 17.30 -12.53 -0.99
C ALA A 265 15.94 -12.22 -0.35
N ALA A 266 15.15 -13.24 0.02
CA ALA A 266 13.88 -13.05 0.73
C ALA A 266 14.06 -12.52 2.17
N GLU A 267 15.23 -12.71 2.78
CA GLU A 267 15.60 -12.19 4.10
C GLU A 267 16.21 -10.78 4.03
N GLU A 268 16.79 -10.39 2.90
CA GLU A 268 17.50 -9.12 2.74
C GLU A 268 16.66 -8.04 2.06
N PHE A 269 15.65 -8.42 1.24
CA PHE A 269 14.84 -7.46 0.50
C PHE A 269 13.40 -7.44 1.00
N PRO A 270 13.00 -6.39 1.74
CA PRO A 270 11.65 -6.28 2.25
C PRO A 270 10.63 -6.08 1.12
N LEU A 271 9.46 -6.67 1.29
CA LEU A 271 8.34 -6.56 0.35
C LEU A 271 7.39 -5.42 0.68
N PHE A 272 7.25 -5.14 1.97
CA PHE A 272 6.36 -4.11 2.49
C PHE A 272 7.08 -3.27 3.52
N ILE A 273 6.53 -2.11 3.79
CA ILE A 273 6.94 -1.21 4.87
C ILE A 273 5.72 -0.91 5.75
N ALA A 274 5.92 -0.93 7.04
CA ALA A 274 4.93 -0.53 8.03
C ALA A 274 5.41 0.71 8.77
N LEU A 275 4.58 1.75 8.78
CA LEU A 275 4.86 3.01 9.46
C LEU A 275 3.83 3.23 10.56
N LYS A 276 4.29 3.53 11.78
CA LYS A 276 3.46 4.09 12.84
C LYS A 276 3.67 5.58 12.92
N ALA A 277 2.59 6.33 12.97
CA ALA A 277 2.64 7.78 13.15
C ALA A 277 1.67 8.21 14.25
N VAL A 278 1.92 9.38 14.82
CA VAL A 278 1.04 10.04 15.78
C VAL A 278 0.55 11.36 15.20
N ARG A 279 -0.67 11.74 15.55
CA ARG A 279 -1.21 13.05 15.23
C ARG A 279 -0.46 14.13 16.04
N LEU A 280 0.05 15.15 15.34
CA LEU A 280 0.67 16.36 15.91
C LEU A 280 -0.37 17.32 16.48
#